data_220c5df2ae38e80b6c0c2a91f222036f
#
_entry.id   220c5df2ae38e80b6c0c2a91f222036f
#
_cell.length_a   1.000
_cell.length_b   1.000
_cell.length_c   1.000
_cell.angle_alpha   90.00
_cell.angle_beta   90.00
_cell.angle_gamma   90.00
#
_symmetry.space_group_name_H-M   'P 1'
#
loop_
_entity.id
_entity.type
_entity.pdbx_description
1 polymer ?
#
loop_
_entity_poly.entity_id
_entity_poly.type
_entity_poly.pdbx_seq_one_letter_code
_entity_poly.pdbx_strand_id
1 'polypeptide(L)'
;MAETAIVSNTPFLWEGTDSKGNKVKGKSLAVNEAAVRADLRRQGVVPSRIKKQGKGLFSGSGTITPGDIAIFSRQLATMLAAGIPLVQSFEIVGNGHENAAMQKLIMAVKSDVEGGSALAEALAKHPLYFDDLFVNLVEAGEQAGALETLLDKIATYKEKTEALKKKIKKALTYPAAVLVVAFVVTTILLIFVIPAFEDLFKGFGADLPTFTRMVIDLSVFVRQKGIYIAVMIGIAIGSFFYFKKRSRKMRHFLDRMSLRIPIIGPILQKAAVARYARTLSTMFAAGVPLVEALESVAGACGNIVYEDGVLAMRDEVSTGQRLQQAMENTDLFPNMVVQMIAVGEESGSLDEMS
;
A
#
# COMPACT_ATOMS: atom_id res chain seq x y z
N MET A 1 -39.04 -26.60 2.56
CA MET A 1 -37.62 -26.32 2.45
C MET A 1 -37.23 -25.46 3.65
N ALA A 2 -36.57 -26.03 4.62
CA ALA A 2 -36.19 -25.31 5.85
C ALA A 2 -34.90 -24.52 5.56
N GLU A 3 -34.99 -23.21 5.66
CA GLU A 3 -33.89 -22.27 5.53
C GLU A 3 -32.93 -22.49 6.70
N THR A 4 -31.77 -23.05 6.43
CA THR A 4 -30.71 -23.29 7.43
C THR A 4 -30.13 -21.95 7.82
N ALA A 5 -30.63 -21.35 8.92
CA ALA A 5 -30.10 -20.13 9.50
C ALA A 5 -28.62 -20.34 9.85
N ILE A 6 -27.74 -19.60 9.20
CA ILE A 6 -26.31 -19.53 9.52
C ILE A 6 -26.18 -18.93 10.91
N VAL A 7 -25.90 -19.81 11.88
CA VAL A 7 -25.74 -19.44 13.29
C VAL A 7 -24.42 -18.68 13.44
N SER A 8 -24.48 -17.36 13.45
CA SER A 8 -23.28 -16.53 13.62
C SER A 8 -22.81 -16.54 15.07
N ASN A 9 -21.67 -17.17 15.34
CA ASN A 9 -21.01 -17.13 16.63
C ASN A 9 -20.51 -15.71 16.95
N THR A 10 -21.00 -15.15 18.05
CA THR A 10 -20.62 -13.82 18.54
C THR A 10 -19.57 -13.97 19.67
N PRO A 11 -18.49 -13.16 19.68
CA PRO A 11 -17.52 -13.19 20.77
C PRO A 11 -18.10 -12.49 22.02
N PHE A 12 -17.96 -13.17 23.15
CA PHE A 12 -18.30 -12.68 24.48
C PHE A 12 -17.06 -12.61 25.35
N LEU A 13 -16.92 -11.50 26.07
CA LEU A 13 -15.94 -11.35 27.15
C LEU A 13 -16.61 -11.74 28.45
N TRP A 14 -15.99 -12.60 29.23
CA TRP A 14 -16.53 -13.04 30.53
C TRP A 14 -15.52 -12.89 31.62
N GLU A 15 -16.02 -12.61 32.80
CA GLU A 15 -15.30 -12.62 34.07
C GLU A 15 -16.04 -13.58 35.00
N GLY A 16 -15.32 -14.41 35.71
CA GLY A 16 -15.90 -15.43 36.62
C GLY A 16 -14.95 -15.85 37.71
N THR A 17 -15.40 -16.78 38.51
CA THR A 17 -14.63 -17.37 39.58
C THR A 17 -14.51 -18.88 39.35
N ASP A 18 -13.28 -19.39 39.37
CA ASP A 18 -12.97 -20.82 39.26
C ASP A 18 -13.40 -21.58 40.55
N SER A 19 -13.50 -22.90 40.47
CA SER A 19 -13.78 -23.81 41.60
C SER A 19 -12.84 -23.63 42.78
N LYS A 20 -11.66 -23.03 42.57
CA LYS A 20 -10.65 -22.71 43.61
C LYS A 20 -10.82 -21.29 44.20
N GLY A 21 -11.83 -20.53 43.81
CA GLY A 21 -12.05 -19.17 44.30
C GLY A 21 -11.25 -18.07 43.59
N ASN A 22 -10.46 -18.40 42.55
CA ASN A 22 -9.67 -17.41 41.80
C ASN A 22 -10.51 -16.70 40.74
N LYS A 23 -10.29 -15.39 40.61
CA LYS A 23 -10.92 -14.60 39.52
C LYS A 23 -10.25 -14.93 38.19
N VAL A 24 -11.02 -15.42 37.24
CA VAL A 24 -10.60 -15.74 35.88
C VAL A 24 -11.37 -14.92 34.86
N LYS A 25 -10.72 -14.55 33.77
CA LYS A 25 -11.30 -13.80 32.65
C LYS A 25 -10.96 -14.49 31.34
N GLY A 26 -11.87 -14.45 30.40
CA GLY A 26 -11.63 -15.05 29.08
C GLY A 26 -12.55 -14.55 28.00
N LYS A 27 -12.38 -15.13 26.80
CA LYS A 27 -13.24 -14.91 25.64
C LYS A 27 -13.84 -16.24 25.22
N SER A 28 -15.12 -16.25 24.86
CA SER A 28 -15.81 -17.42 24.31
C SER A 28 -16.65 -17.00 23.11
N LEU A 29 -16.68 -17.83 22.07
CA LEU A 29 -17.53 -17.66 20.90
C LEU A 29 -18.82 -18.46 21.15
N ALA A 30 -19.97 -17.81 21.10
CA ALA A 30 -21.25 -18.45 21.26
C ALA A 30 -22.36 -17.72 20.52
N VAL A 31 -23.49 -18.39 20.35
CA VAL A 31 -24.67 -17.83 19.70
C VAL A 31 -25.35 -16.75 20.56
N ASN A 32 -25.33 -16.95 21.88
CA ASN A 32 -25.94 -16.03 22.85
C ASN A 32 -25.26 -16.15 24.22
N GLU A 33 -25.59 -15.22 25.14
CA GLU A 33 -25.05 -15.17 26.49
C GLU A 33 -25.38 -16.42 27.31
N ALA A 34 -26.55 -17.03 27.08
CA ALA A 34 -26.97 -18.24 27.80
C ALA A 34 -26.08 -19.43 27.44
N ALA A 35 -25.65 -19.57 26.20
CA ALA A 35 -24.73 -20.60 25.76
C ALA A 35 -23.33 -20.44 26.42
N VAL A 36 -22.82 -19.20 26.49
CA VAL A 36 -21.55 -18.90 27.19
C VAL A 36 -21.66 -19.29 28.66
N ARG A 37 -22.77 -18.95 29.29
CA ARG A 37 -23.02 -19.25 30.72
C ARG A 37 -23.08 -20.74 30.97
N ALA A 38 -23.70 -21.52 30.08
CA ALA A 38 -23.78 -22.98 30.17
C ALA A 38 -22.40 -23.64 30.02
N ASP A 39 -21.61 -23.16 29.04
CA ASP A 39 -20.27 -23.70 28.80
C ASP A 39 -19.30 -23.40 29.94
N LEU A 40 -19.32 -22.19 30.49
CA LEU A 40 -18.48 -21.81 31.63
C LEU A 40 -18.84 -22.64 32.91
N ARG A 41 -20.12 -22.89 33.14
CA ARG A 41 -20.54 -23.76 34.23
C ARG A 41 -20.08 -25.20 34.07
N ARG A 42 -20.05 -25.73 32.82
CA ARG A 42 -19.49 -27.05 32.54
C ARG A 42 -18.00 -27.12 32.82
N GLN A 43 -17.28 -26.02 32.63
CA GLN A 43 -15.85 -25.88 32.92
C GLN A 43 -15.56 -25.56 34.39
N GLY A 44 -16.56 -25.54 35.25
CA GLY A 44 -16.42 -25.26 36.70
C GLY A 44 -16.19 -23.77 37.02
N VAL A 45 -16.48 -22.87 36.07
CA VAL A 45 -16.36 -21.41 36.25
C VAL A 45 -17.75 -20.80 36.47
N VAL A 46 -17.91 -20.07 37.57
CA VAL A 46 -19.12 -19.31 37.87
C VAL A 46 -18.98 -17.90 37.26
N PRO A 47 -19.66 -17.57 36.15
CA PRO A 47 -19.53 -16.28 35.54
C PRO A 47 -20.20 -15.20 36.39
N SER A 48 -19.44 -14.17 36.76
CA SER A 48 -19.93 -12.97 37.45
C SER A 48 -20.38 -11.89 36.48
N ARG A 49 -19.77 -11.81 35.29
CA ARG A 49 -20.08 -10.83 34.26
C ARG A 49 -19.85 -11.41 32.87
N ILE A 50 -20.85 -11.33 32.00
CA ILE A 50 -20.73 -11.69 30.60
C ILE A 50 -21.10 -10.43 29.80
N LYS A 51 -20.22 -9.99 28.92
CA LYS A 51 -20.51 -8.88 27.98
C LYS A 51 -20.31 -9.35 26.56
N LYS A 52 -21.28 -9.08 25.72
CA LYS A 52 -21.07 -9.16 24.27
C LYS A 52 -19.93 -8.23 23.91
N GLN A 53 -18.87 -8.76 23.28
CA GLN A 53 -17.80 -7.91 22.77
C GLN A 53 -18.43 -7.06 21.67
N GLY A 54 -18.85 -5.83 22.02
CA GLY A 54 -19.27 -4.86 21.04
C GLY A 54 -18.16 -4.67 20.04
N LYS A 55 -18.49 -4.54 18.74
CA LYS A 55 -17.54 -3.99 17.78
C LYS A 55 -17.13 -2.65 18.36
N GLY A 56 -15.91 -2.57 18.94
CA GLY A 56 -15.38 -1.29 19.39
C GLY A 56 -15.48 -0.32 18.22
N LEU A 57 -15.90 0.91 18.46
CA LEU A 57 -15.93 1.97 17.45
C LEU A 57 -14.56 2.15 16.76
N PHE A 58 -13.50 1.54 17.32
CA PHE A 58 -12.13 1.48 16.79
C PHE A 58 -11.66 0.05 16.46
N SER A 59 -12.51 -0.98 16.54
CA SER A 59 -12.23 -2.31 15.99
C SER A 59 -12.63 -2.31 14.52
N GLY A 60 -12.08 -1.37 13.76
CA GLY A 60 -12.04 -1.47 12.31
C GLY A 60 -11.25 -2.74 11.98
N SER A 61 -11.79 -3.61 11.14
CA SER A 61 -10.98 -4.62 10.46
C SER A 61 -9.77 -3.87 9.92
N GLY A 62 -8.57 -4.21 10.40
CA GLY A 62 -7.34 -3.49 10.04
C GLY A 62 -7.29 -3.32 8.53
N THR A 63 -6.88 -2.15 8.05
CA THR A 63 -6.67 -1.94 6.62
C THR A 63 -5.58 -2.89 6.16
N ILE A 64 -5.86 -3.66 5.11
CA ILE A 64 -4.85 -4.54 4.50
C ILE A 64 -3.74 -3.66 3.93
N THR A 65 -2.52 -3.89 4.36
CA THR A 65 -1.35 -3.15 3.90
C THR A 65 -0.62 -3.95 2.81
N PRO A 66 0.18 -3.29 1.95
CA PRO A 66 1.05 -3.99 1.03
C PRO A 66 2.05 -4.94 1.72
N GLY A 67 2.40 -4.64 2.99
CA GLY A 67 3.21 -5.53 3.82
C GLY A 67 2.50 -6.84 4.17
N ASP A 68 1.18 -6.79 4.44
CA ASP A 68 0.38 -8.01 4.69
C ASP A 68 0.36 -8.91 3.44
N ILE A 69 0.26 -8.31 2.25
CA ILE A 69 0.32 -9.05 0.98
C ILE A 69 1.69 -9.69 0.77
N ALA A 70 2.79 -8.98 1.10
CA ALA A 70 4.13 -9.54 0.99
C ALA A 70 4.33 -10.74 1.93
N ILE A 71 3.87 -10.63 3.19
CA ILE A 71 3.91 -11.71 4.18
C ILE A 71 3.08 -12.91 3.71
N PHE A 72 1.86 -12.66 3.26
CA PHE A 72 0.98 -13.68 2.69
C PHE A 72 1.66 -14.42 1.53
N SER A 73 2.20 -13.68 0.56
CA SER A 73 2.87 -14.27 -0.61
C SER A 73 4.06 -15.16 -0.19
N ARG A 74 4.87 -14.71 0.78
CA ARG A 74 6.00 -15.48 1.32
C ARG A 74 5.55 -16.75 2.02
N GLN A 75 4.53 -16.64 2.86
CA GLN A 75 3.99 -17.79 3.59
C GLN A 75 3.40 -18.82 2.63
N LEU A 76 2.62 -18.37 1.64
CA LEU A 76 2.03 -19.24 0.64
C LEU A 76 3.11 -19.94 -0.19
N ALA A 77 4.11 -19.22 -0.70
CA ALA A 77 5.24 -19.79 -1.42
C ALA A 77 5.97 -20.85 -0.58
N THR A 78 6.25 -20.55 0.69
CA THR A 78 6.93 -21.47 1.60
C THR A 78 6.12 -22.76 1.85
N MET A 79 4.79 -22.65 1.99
CA MET A 79 3.92 -23.82 2.19
C MET A 79 3.88 -24.71 0.94
N LEU A 80 3.78 -24.10 -0.25
CA LEU A 80 3.80 -24.86 -1.50
C LEU A 80 5.17 -25.51 -1.74
N ALA A 81 6.28 -24.82 -1.42
CA ALA A 81 7.62 -25.37 -1.47
C ALA A 81 7.82 -26.56 -0.52
N ALA A 82 7.08 -26.58 0.58
CA ALA A 82 7.02 -27.71 1.51
C ALA A 82 6.08 -28.86 1.02
N GLY A 83 5.47 -28.74 -0.17
CA GLY A 83 4.56 -29.72 -0.74
C GLY A 83 3.15 -29.71 -0.11
N ILE A 84 2.78 -28.67 0.64
CA ILE A 84 1.45 -28.56 1.24
C ILE A 84 0.46 -28.17 0.14
N PRO A 85 -0.69 -28.87 0.02
CA PRO A 85 -1.70 -28.53 -0.98
C PRO A 85 -2.20 -27.10 -0.85
N LEU A 86 -2.48 -26.44 -1.98
CA LEU A 86 -2.84 -25.03 -2.08
C LEU A 86 -3.97 -24.63 -1.13
N VAL A 87 -5.07 -25.37 -1.12
CA VAL A 87 -6.24 -25.09 -0.25
C VAL A 87 -5.87 -25.16 1.24
N GLN A 88 -5.08 -26.15 1.62
CA GLN A 88 -4.60 -26.28 2.99
C GLN A 88 -3.64 -25.17 3.38
N SER A 89 -2.79 -24.73 2.44
CA SER A 89 -1.89 -23.58 2.63
C SER A 89 -2.67 -22.31 2.90
N PHE A 90 -3.75 -22.05 2.17
CA PHE A 90 -4.64 -20.91 2.43
C PHE A 90 -5.27 -20.97 3.82
N GLU A 91 -5.68 -22.15 4.27
CA GLU A 91 -6.27 -22.31 5.59
C GLU A 91 -5.28 -22.01 6.71
N ILE A 92 -4.07 -22.54 6.61
CA ILE A 92 -3.01 -22.32 7.61
C ILE A 92 -2.62 -20.84 7.65
N VAL A 93 -2.34 -20.25 6.48
CA VAL A 93 -1.92 -18.85 6.37
C VAL A 93 -3.03 -17.89 6.80
N GLY A 94 -4.27 -18.17 6.38
CA GLY A 94 -5.43 -17.36 6.74
C GLY A 94 -5.72 -17.35 8.22
N ASN A 95 -5.74 -18.52 8.85
CA ASN A 95 -5.98 -18.63 10.30
C ASN A 95 -4.83 -18.07 11.15
N GLY A 96 -3.60 -18.13 10.64
CA GLY A 96 -2.40 -17.62 11.32
C GLY A 96 -2.14 -16.12 11.15
N HIS A 97 -2.85 -15.43 10.25
CA HIS A 97 -2.57 -14.02 9.97
C HIS A 97 -3.12 -13.10 11.07
N GLU A 98 -2.33 -12.10 11.51
CA GLU A 98 -2.71 -11.19 12.60
C GLU A 98 -3.81 -10.20 12.20
N ASN A 99 -3.84 -9.79 10.92
CA ASN A 99 -4.81 -8.84 10.40
C ASN A 99 -6.13 -9.52 10.03
N ALA A 100 -7.20 -9.25 10.78
CA ALA A 100 -8.52 -9.86 10.57
C ALA A 100 -9.14 -9.54 9.19
N ALA A 101 -8.80 -8.41 8.55
CA ALA A 101 -9.23 -8.11 7.19
C ALA A 101 -8.51 -9.00 6.18
N MET A 102 -7.20 -9.23 6.41
CA MET A 102 -6.42 -10.12 5.56
C MET A 102 -6.87 -11.58 5.71
N GLN A 103 -7.17 -12.05 6.93
CA GLN A 103 -7.78 -13.36 7.15
C GLN A 103 -9.04 -13.55 6.29
N LYS A 104 -9.95 -12.57 6.31
CA LYS A 104 -11.18 -12.64 5.50
C LYS A 104 -10.91 -12.68 4.01
N LEU A 105 -9.94 -11.89 3.54
CA LEU A 105 -9.54 -11.89 2.13
C LEU A 105 -8.99 -13.26 1.72
N ILE A 106 -8.06 -13.82 2.51
CA ILE A 106 -7.47 -15.13 2.27
C ILE A 106 -8.54 -16.23 2.24
N MET A 107 -9.49 -16.20 3.20
CA MET A 107 -10.56 -17.19 3.25
C MET A 107 -11.58 -17.03 2.10
N ALA A 108 -11.79 -15.81 1.59
CA ALA A 108 -12.62 -15.59 0.40
C ALA A 108 -11.94 -16.19 -0.85
N VAL A 109 -10.65 -15.94 -1.06
CA VAL A 109 -9.87 -16.53 -2.14
C VAL A 109 -9.85 -18.07 -2.03
N LYS A 110 -9.62 -18.61 -0.80
CA LYS A 110 -9.71 -20.05 -0.54
C LYS A 110 -11.04 -20.64 -1.02
N SER A 111 -12.16 -20.01 -0.63
CA SER A 111 -13.49 -20.48 -0.98
C SER A 111 -13.73 -20.50 -2.49
N ASP A 112 -13.21 -19.50 -3.22
CA ASP A 112 -13.31 -19.46 -4.68
C ASP A 112 -12.50 -20.59 -5.33
N VAL A 113 -11.29 -20.86 -4.83
CA VAL A 113 -10.44 -21.96 -5.31
C VAL A 113 -11.06 -23.33 -4.98
N GLU A 114 -11.62 -23.52 -3.78
CA GLU A 114 -12.38 -24.72 -3.41
C GLU A 114 -13.62 -24.92 -4.29
N GLY A 115 -14.21 -23.80 -4.76
CA GLY A 115 -15.32 -23.81 -5.71
C GLY A 115 -14.93 -24.17 -7.15
N GLY A 116 -13.62 -24.38 -7.41
CA GLY A 116 -13.09 -24.78 -8.72
C GLY A 116 -12.61 -23.63 -9.61
N SER A 117 -12.56 -22.38 -9.10
CA SER A 117 -11.93 -21.27 -9.84
C SER A 117 -10.40 -21.45 -9.84
N ALA A 118 -9.74 -21.06 -10.94
CA ALA A 118 -8.30 -20.94 -10.98
C ALA A 118 -7.82 -19.91 -9.92
N LEU A 119 -6.62 -20.08 -9.37
CA LEU A 119 -6.09 -19.17 -8.35
C LEU A 119 -5.95 -17.74 -8.89
N ALA A 120 -5.43 -17.59 -10.11
CA ALA A 120 -5.33 -16.29 -10.77
C ALA A 120 -6.69 -15.59 -10.87
N GLU A 121 -7.74 -16.33 -11.28
CA GLU A 121 -9.11 -15.82 -11.38
C GLU A 121 -9.67 -15.40 -9.99
N ALA A 122 -9.45 -16.22 -8.97
CA ALA A 122 -9.87 -15.90 -7.61
C ALA A 122 -9.20 -14.63 -7.07
N LEU A 123 -7.90 -14.44 -7.35
CA LEU A 123 -7.16 -13.25 -6.97
C LEU A 123 -7.59 -12.00 -7.76
N ALA A 124 -7.89 -12.15 -9.06
CA ALA A 124 -8.34 -11.06 -9.93
C ALA A 124 -9.67 -10.41 -9.44
N LYS A 125 -10.49 -11.14 -8.69
CA LYS A 125 -11.70 -10.58 -8.06
C LYS A 125 -11.38 -9.50 -7.01
N HIS A 126 -10.12 -9.39 -6.58
CA HIS A 126 -9.67 -8.47 -5.54
C HIS A 126 -8.57 -7.49 -6.01
N PRO A 127 -8.82 -6.65 -7.04
CA PRO A 127 -7.79 -5.82 -7.69
C PRO A 127 -7.22 -4.71 -6.80
N LEU A 128 -7.84 -4.41 -5.65
CA LEU A 128 -7.31 -3.48 -4.66
C LEU A 128 -6.08 -4.01 -3.93
N TYR A 129 -5.90 -5.33 -3.89
CA TYR A 129 -4.87 -6.02 -3.13
C TYR A 129 -3.88 -6.77 -4.04
N PHE A 130 -4.37 -7.35 -5.11
CA PHE A 130 -3.59 -8.10 -6.10
C PHE A 130 -3.62 -7.32 -7.42
N ASP A 131 -2.47 -6.75 -7.75
CA ASP A 131 -2.28 -6.02 -9.01
C ASP A 131 -2.15 -6.98 -10.21
N ASP A 132 -2.28 -6.44 -11.41
CA ASP A 132 -2.23 -7.23 -12.65
C ASP A 132 -0.93 -8.05 -12.75
N LEU A 133 0.21 -7.48 -12.30
CA LEU A 133 1.47 -8.21 -12.24
C LEU A 133 1.36 -9.46 -11.37
N PHE A 134 0.72 -9.36 -10.20
CA PHE A 134 0.53 -10.49 -9.29
C PHE A 134 -0.31 -11.58 -9.95
N VAL A 135 -1.44 -11.18 -10.53
CA VAL A 135 -2.42 -12.09 -11.17
C VAL A 135 -1.78 -12.81 -12.35
N ASN A 136 -1.13 -12.07 -13.24
CA ASN A 136 -0.51 -12.64 -14.45
C ASN A 136 0.65 -13.61 -14.13
N LEU A 137 1.46 -13.28 -13.10
CA LEU A 137 2.51 -14.22 -12.65
C LEU A 137 1.92 -15.48 -12.03
N VAL A 138 0.83 -15.37 -11.29
CA VAL A 138 0.13 -16.55 -10.74
C VAL A 138 -0.47 -17.38 -11.86
N GLU A 139 -1.11 -16.76 -12.84
CA GLU A 139 -1.69 -17.41 -14.00
C GLU A 139 -0.62 -18.18 -14.80
N ALA A 140 0.51 -17.54 -15.09
CA ALA A 140 1.63 -18.20 -15.75
C ALA A 140 2.15 -19.40 -14.93
N GLY A 141 2.18 -19.28 -13.59
CA GLY A 141 2.56 -20.36 -12.68
C GLY A 141 1.58 -21.53 -12.68
N GLU A 142 0.29 -21.24 -12.72
CA GLU A 142 -0.75 -22.28 -12.82
C GLU A 142 -0.65 -23.04 -14.16
N GLN A 143 -0.53 -22.31 -15.27
CA GLN A 143 -0.42 -22.90 -16.60
C GLN A 143 0.85 -23.74 -16.78
N ALA A 144 1.98 -23.27 -16.23
CA ALA A 144 3.27 -23.97 -16.30
C ALA A 144 3.43 -25.08 -15.25
N GLY A 145 2.51 -25.22 -14.28
CA GLY A 145 2.69 -26.12 -13.13
C GLY A 145 3.84 -25.73 -12.19
N ALA A 146 4.30 -24.47 -12.26
CA ALA A 146 5.43 -23.93 -11.52
C ALA A 146 5.02 -22.84 -10.50
N LEU A 147 3.81 -22.97 -9.94
CA LEU A 147 3.19 -21.97 -9.07
C LEU A 147 4.07 -21.63 -7.85
N GLU A 148 4.72 -22.63 -7.26
CA GLU A 148 5.66 -22.47 -6.14
C GLU A 148 6.79 -21.47 -6.49
N THR A 149 7.46 -21.70 -7.61
CA THR A 149 8.60 -20.87 -8.05
C THR A 149 8.17 -19.44 -8.35
N LEU A 150 7.01 -19.25 -8.99
CA LEU A 150 6.52 -17.91 -9.31
C LEU A 150 6.00 -17.17 -8.08
N LEU A 151 5.34 -17.83 -7.15
CA LEU A 151 4.96 -17.24 -5.88
C LEU A 151 6.18 -16.81 -5.03
N ASP A 152 7.29 -17.56 -5.08
CA ASP A 152 8.54 -17.13 -4.43
C ASP A 152 9.12 -15.86 -5.06
N LYS A 153 9.12 -15.78 -6.41
CA LYS A 153 9.51 -14.55 -7.14
C LYS A 153 8.60 -13.36 -6.76
N ILE A 154 7.28 -13.57 -6.73
CA ILE A 154 6.31 -12.55 -6.31
C ILE A 154 6.58 -12.10 -4.86
N ALA A 155 6.78 -13.03 -3.94
CA ALA A 155 7.07 -12.73 -2.55
C ALA A 155 8.34 -11.89 -2.42
N THR A 156 9.42 -12.30 -3.09
CA THR A 156 10.69 -11.58 -3.11
C THR A 156 10.55 -10.16 -3.69
N TYR A 157 9.79 -10.01 -4.78
CA TYR A 157 9.49 -8.71 -5.38
C TYR A 157 8.72 -7.79 -4.41
N LYS A 158 7.64 -8.29 -3.80
CA LYS A 158 6.82 -7.52 -2.84
C LYS A 158 7.63 -7.15 -1.59
N GLU A 159 8.42 -8.06 -1.04
CA GLU A 159 9.31 -7.81 0.11
C GLU A 159 10.35 -6.72 -0.18
N LYS A 160 11.05 -6.81 -1.31
CA LYS A 160 12.03 -5.80 -1.73
C LYS A 160 11.39 -4.43 -1.95
N THR A 161 10.20 -4.41 -2.55
CA THR A 161 9.44 -3.18 -2.78
C THR A 161 9.01 -2.52 -1.46
N GLU A 162 8.50 -3.30 -0.51
CA GLU A 162 8.10 -2.80 0.80
C GLU A 162 9.31 -2.38 1.67
N ALA A 163 10.41 -3.12 1.61
CA ALA A 163 11.64 -2.73 2.27
C ALA A 163 12.18 -1.39 1.76
N LEU A 164 12.12 -1.16 0.45
CA LEU A 164 12.51 0.11 -0.17
C LEU A 164 11.60 1.25 0.28
N LYS A 165 10.28 1.06 0.24
CA LYS A 165 9.32 2.06 0.73
C LYS A 165 9.54 2.43 2.20
N LYS A 166 9.81 1.43 3.05
CA LYS A 166 10.12 1.64 4.48
C LYS A 166 11.43 2.44 4.65
N LYS A 167 12.47 2.14 3.87
CA LYS A 167 13.74 2.91 3.87
C LYS A 167 13.51 4.36 3.47
N ILE A 168 12.77 4.62 2.40
CA ILE A 168 12.44 5.96 1.93
C ILE A 168 11.65 6.72 2.99
N LYS A 169 10.59 6.10 3.55
CA LYS A 169 9.78 6.71 4.60
C LYS A 169 10.62 7.09 5.82
N LYS A 170 11.52 6.20 6.26
CA LYS A 170 12.43 6.45 7.39
C LYS A 170 13.39 7.60 7.09
N ALA A 171 13.95 7.66 5.88
CA ALA A 171 14.85 8.74 5.47
C ALA A 171 14.15 10.11 5.44
N LEU A 172 12.86 10.15 5.06
CA LEU A 172 12.08 11.38 5.00
C LEU A 172 11.54 11.83 6.37
N THR A 173 11.52 10.96 7.38
CA THR A 173 10.97 11.29 8.70
C THR A 173 11.76 12.40 9.38
N TYR A 174 13.09 12.37 9.33
CA TYR A 174 13.93 13.39 9.96
C TYR A 174 13.77 14.78 9.30
N PRO A 175 13.88 14.96 7.98
CA PRO A 175 13.61 16.25 7.34
C PRO A 175 12.20 16.77 7.61
N ALA A 176 11.20 15.90 7.60
CA ALA A 176 9.83 16.29 7.91
C ALA A 176 9.68 16.79 9.35
N ALA A 177 10.29 16.11 10.32
CA ALA A 177 10.25 16.52 11.72
C ALA A 177 10.92 17.89 11.92
N VAL A 178 12.10 18.11 11.30
CA VAL A 178 12.80 19.41 11.36
C VAL A 178 11.93 20.53 10.79
N LEU A 179 11.32 20.33 9.63
CA LEU A 179 10.45 21.32 9.01
C LEU A 179 9.22 21.64 9.87
N VAL A 180 8.61 20.62 10.47
CA VAL A 180 7.46 20.82 11.39
C VAL A 180 7.87 21.62 12.61
N VAL A 181 8.99 21.30 13.25
CA VAL A 181 9.49 22.05 14.42
C VAL A 181 9.82 23.48 14.02
N ALA A 182 10.52 23.70 12.93
CA ALA A 182 10.85 25.04 12.44
C ALA A 182 9.57 25.87 12.17
N PHE A 183 8.57 25.27 11.54
CA PHE A 183 7.29 25.92 11.28
C PHE A 183 6.55 26.28 12.56
N VAL A 184 6.50 25.37 13.55
CA VAL A 184 5.86 25.60 14.85
C VAL A 184 6.57 26.73 15.60
N VAL A 185 7.89 26.68 15.68
CA VAL A 185 8.68 27.72 16.36
C VAL A 185 8.48 29.08 15.69
N THR A 186 8.57 29.14 14.35
CA THR A 186 8.34 30.39 13.62
C THR A 186 6.93 30.96 13.87
N THR A 187 5.93 30.08 13.89
CA THR A 187 4.54 30.48 14.15
C THR A 187 4.38 31.04 15.58
N ILE A 188 5.00 30.40 16.58
CA ILE A 188 5.00 30.91 17.97
C ILE A 188 5.67 32.26 18.05
N LEU A 189 6.82 32.44 17.40
CA LEU A 189 7.52 33.73 17.38
C LEU A 189 6.66 34.83 16.75
N LEU A 190 6.03 34.56 15.61
CA LEU A 190 5.15 35.51 14.93
C LEU A 190 3.91 35.85 15.74
N ILE A 191 3.33 34.94 16.50
CA ILE A 191 2.08 35.18 17.24
C ILE A 191 2.32 35.85 18.57
N PHE A 192 3.40 35.50 19.28
CA PHE A 192 3.61 35.94 20.66
C PHE A 192 4.78 36.90 20.83
N VAL A 193 5.92 36.64 20.18
CA VAL A 193 7.14 37.37 20.42
C VAL A 193 7.17 38.69 19.63
N ILE A 194 6.85 38.65 18.36
CA ILE A 194 6.87 39.83 17.50
C ILE A 194 5.92 40.94 17.99
N PRO A 195 4.67 40.66 18.41
CA PRO A 195 3.80 41.70 18.98
C PRO A 195 4.33 42.32 20.25
N ALA A 196 4.97 41.54 21.13
CA ALA A 196 5.57 42.10 22.36
C ALA A 196 6.71 43.09 22.06
N PHE A 197 7.52 42.81 21.03
CA PHE A 197 8.52 43.77 20.56
C PHE A 197 7.88 45.00 19.89
N GLU A 198 6.82 44.84 19.11
CA GLU A 198 6.09 45.96 18.52
C GLU A 198 5.60 46.95 19.56
N ASP A 199 5.00 46.45 20.65
CA ASP A 199 4.49 47.27 21.73
C ASP A 199 5.63 48.03 22.47
N LEU A 200 6.77 47.38 22.67
CA LEU A 200 7.96 48.02 23.24
C LEU A 200 8.49 49.16 22.36
N PHE A 201 8.64 48.94 21.04
CA PHE A 201 9.14 49.97 20.13
C PHE A 201 8.18 51.15 19.98
N LYS A 202 6.87 50.94 20.00
CA LYS A 202 5.86 51.99 20.02
C LYS A 202 6.00 52.87 21.26
N GLY A 203 6.38 52.27 22.41
CA GLY A 203 6.62 53.00 23.67
C GLY A 203 7.84 53.91 23.62
N PHE A 204 8.84 53.65 22.78
CA PHE A 204 10.04 54.47 22.61
C PHE A 204 9.91 55.58 21.56
N GLY A 205 8.79 55.66 20.82
CA GLY A 205 8.54 56.68 19.80
C GLY A 205 9.48 56.65 18.59
N ALA A 206 10.22 55.55 18.39
CA ALA A 206 11.17 55.38 17.30
C ALA A 206 10.50 54.79 16.05
N ASP A 207 10.84 55.32 14.89
CA ASP A 207 10.43 54.74 13.61
C ASP A 207 11.09 53.38 13.35
N LEU A 208 10.29 52.38 13.08
CA LEU A 208 10.75 51.02 12.86
C LEU A 208 11.40 50.86 11.45
N PRO A 209 12.54 50.16 11.35
CA PRO A 209 13.13 49.83 10.05
C PRO A 209 12.13 49.08 9.15
N THR A 210 12.22 49.32 7.85
CA THR A 210 11.28 48.76 6.86
C THR A 210 11.14 47.22 6.93
N PHE A 211 12.25 46.53 7.17
CA PHE A 211 12.26 45.07 7.36
C PHE A 211 11.45 44.64 8.59
N THR A 212 11.63 45.37 9.72
CA THR A 212 10.89 45.08 10.96
C THR A 212 9.38 45.28 10.76
N ARG A 213 8.98 46.37 10.06
CA ARG A 213 7.56 46.58 9.70
C ARG A 213 6.99 45.42 8.91
N MET A 214 7.72 44.91 7.90
CA MET A 214 7.29 43.77 7.08
C MET A 214 7.07 42.51 7.94
N VAL A 215 7.93 42.23 8.91
CA VAL A 215 7.78 41.09 9.83
C VAL A 215 6.58 41.27 10.75
N ILE A 216 6.34 42.51 11.23
CA ILE A 216 5.17 42.85 12.07
C ILE A 216 3.87 42.68 11.25
N ASP A 217 3.84 43.19 10.02
CA ASP A 217 2.68 43.03 9.13
C ASP A 217 2.37 41.53 8.85
N LEU A 218 3.42 40.75 8.67
CA LEU A 218 3.28 39.29 8.54
C LEU A 218 2.73 38.67 9.83
N SER A 219 3.20 39.10 11.00
CA SER A 219 2.70 38.63 12.30
C SER A 219 1.20 38.94 12.47
N VAL A 220 0.78 40.17 12.18
CA VAL A 220 -0.61 40.60 12.23
C VAL A 220 -1.47 39.76 11.24
N PHE A 221 -0.98 39.56 10.03
CA PHE A 221 -1.64 38.75 9.01
C PHE A 221 -1.84 37.31 9.50
N VAL A 222 -0.80 36.66 10.02
CA VAL A 222 -0.88 35.30 10.56
C VAL A 222 -1.84 35.20 11.74
N ARG A 223 -1.80 36.21 12.66
CA ARG A 223 -2.68 36.21 13.81
C ARG A 223 -4.15 36.44 13.48
N GLN A 224 -4.44 37.31 12.51
CA GLN A 224 -5.81 37.65 12.13
C GLN A 224 -6.42 36.61 11.13
N LYS A 225 -5.61 36.12 10.20
CA LYS A 225 -6.07 35.28 9.11
C LYS A 225 -5.52 33.84 9.13
N GLY A 226 -4.64 33.52 10.09
CA GLY A 226 -3.95 32.22 10.15
C GLY A 226 -4.91 31.02 10.17
N ILE A 227 -6.01 31.12 10.91
CA ILE A 227 -7.04 30.07 10.96
C ILE A 227 -7.73 29.88 9.61
N TYR A 228 -8.04 30.97 8.91
CA TYR A 228 -8.66 30.90 7.57
C TYR A 228 -7.68 30.32 6.54
N ILE A 229 -6.39 30.69 6.66
CA ILE A 229 -5.33 30.15 5.80
C ILE A 229 -5.14 28.67 6.06
N ALA A 230 -5.10 28.24 7.33
CA ALA A 230 -4.98 26.81 7.69
C ALA A 230 -6.16 25.99 7.16
N VAL A 231 -7.38 26.49 7.29
CA VAL A 231 -8.59 25.85 6.74
C VAL A 231 -8.55 25.81 5.20
N MET A 232 -8.18 26.91 4.56
CA MET A 232 -8.06 26.98 3.09
C MET A 232 -6.98 26.01 2.57
N ILE A 233 -5.82 25.92 3.24
CA ILE A 233 -4.77 24.95 2.90
C ILE A 233 -5.28 23.52 3.11
N GLY A 234 -5.99 23.24 4.21
CA GLY A 234 -6.59 21.93 4.46
C GLY A 234 -7.59 21.51 3.40
N ILE A 235 -8.47 22.43 2.99
CA ILE A 235 -9.43 22.21 1.89
C ILE A 235 -8.69 22.02 0.57
N ALA A 236 -7.68 22.84 0.28
CA ALA A 236 -6.89 22.73 -0.95
C ALA A 236 -6.17 21.38 -1.04
N ILE A 237 -5.53 20.94 0.05
CA ILE A 237 -4.88 19.64 0.15
C ILE A 237 -5.90 18.51 0.00
N GLY A 238 -7.02 18.55 0.71
CA GLY A 238 -8.09 17.55 0.60
C GLY A 238 -8.68 17.46 -0.82
N SER A 239 -8.96 18.62 -1.43
CA SER A 239 -9.43 18.72 -2.80
C SER A 239 -8.39 18.18 -3.81
N PHE A 240 -7.11 18.52 -3.62
CA PHE A 240 -6.01 18.02 -4.44
C PHE A 240 -5.91 16.49 -4.42
N PHE A 241 -5.95 15.86 -3.22
CA PHE A 241 -5.94 14.41 -3.11
C PHE A 241 -7.20 13.76 -3.69
N TYR A 242 -8.36 14.39 -3.52
CA TYR A 242 -9.62 13.93 -4.10
C TYR A 242 -9.56 13.94 -5.63
N PHE A 243 -9.15 15.05 -6.23
CA PHE A 243 -9.05 15.18 -7.69
C PHE A 243 -7.93 14.31 -8.28
N LYS A 244 -6.79 14.19 -7.60
CA LYS A 244 -5.69 13.29 -8.01
C LYS A 244 -6.18 11.85 -8.13
N LYS A 245 -7.03 11.39 -7.22
CA LYS A 245 -7.55 10.02 -7.21
C LYS A 245 -8.61 9.78 -8.30
N ARG A 246 -9.35 10.81 -8.71
CA ARG A 246 -10.51 10.69 -9.62
C ARG A 246 -10.20 11.07 -11.07
N SER A 247 -9.23 11.91 -11.33
CA SER A 247 -8.97 12.43 -12.67
C SER A 247 -7.66 11.89 -13.27
N ARG A 248 -7.76 11.08 -14.34
CA ARG A 248 -6.60 10.57 -15.10
C ARG A 248 -5.79 11.74 -15.70
N LYS A 249 -6.46 12.78 -16.19
CA LYS A 249 -5.81 13.99 -16.73
C LYS A 249 -4.99 14.74 -15.68
N MET A 250 -5.50 14.83 -14.44
CA MET A 250 -4.78 15.45 -13.33
C MET A 250 -3.55 14.64 -12.93
N ARG A 251 -3.67 13.29 -12.87
CA ARG A 251 -2.52 12.40 -12.62
C ARG A 251 -1.45 12.59 -13.69
N HIS A 252 -1.86 12.59 -14.97
CA HIS A 252 -0.95 12.80 -16.09
C HIS A 252 -0.19 14.12 -15.99
N PHE A 253 -0.90 15.21 -15.70
CA PHE A 253 -0.29 16.53 -15.53
C PHE A 253 0.70 16.56 -14.36
N LEU A 254 0.30 16.02 -13.21
CA LEU A 254 1.13 15.99 -12.00
C LEU A 254 2.35 15.09 -12.16
N ASP A 255 2.19 13.92 -12.74
CA ASP A 255 3.29 12.99 -12.97
C ASP A 255 4.28 13.54 -13.98
N ARG A 256 3.80 14.17 -15.05
CA ARG A 256 4.64 14.88 -16.02
C ARG A 256 5.38 16.06 -15.40
N MET A 257 4.69 16.83 -14.56
CA MET A 257 5.32 17.96 -13.86
C MET A 257 6.34 17.49 -12.82
N SER A 258 6.07 16.39 -12.11
CA SER A 258 7.00 15.81 -11.13
C SER A 258 8.33 15.36 -11.76
N LEU A 259 8.31 14.88 -13.00
CA LEU A 259 9.51 14.51 -13.76
C LEU A 259 10.37 15.74 -14.15
N ARG A 260 9.79 16.94 -14.19
CA ARG A 260 10.50 18.19 -14.52
C ARG A 260 11.11 18.91 -13.32
N ILE A 261 10.76 18.48 -12.10
CA ILE A 261 11.29 19.11 -10.88
C ILE A 261 12.78 18.77 -10.75
N PRO A 262 13.68 19.78 -10.64
CA PRO A 262 15.09 19.51 -10.40
C PRO A 262 15.26 18.71 -9.09
N ILE A 263 16.16 17.72 -9.09
CA ILE A 263 16.44 16.76 -8.00
C ILE A 263 15.41 15.62 -7.93
N ILE A 264 14.10 15.91 -7.91
CA ILE A 264 13.04 14.89 -7.78
C ILE A 264 12.82 14.15 -9.11
N GLY A 265 12.78 14.89 -10.23
CA GLY A 265 12.55 14.33 -11.55
C GLY A 265 13.51 13.19 -11.91
N PRO A 266 14.84 13.40 -11.84
CA PRO A 266 15.81 12.33 -12.10
C PRO A 266 15.67 11.11 -11.19
N ILE A 267 15.26 11.30 -9.94
CA ILE A 267 15.02 10.20 -9.00
C ILE A 267 13.78 9.39 -9.43
N LEU A 268 12.69 10.07 -9.77
CA LEU A 268 11.47 9.42 -10.24
C LEU A 268 11.67 8.69 -11.56
N GLN A 269 12.42 9.28 -12.49
CA GLN A 269 12.81 8.67 -13.76
C GLN A 269 13.59 7.37 -13.53
N LYS A 270 14.68 7.42 -12.76
CA LYS A 270 15.47 6.25 -12.42
C LYS A 270 14.63 5.17 -11.71
N ALA A 271 13.73 5.58 -10.83
CA ALA A 271 12.85 4.66 -10.14
C ALA A 271 11.81 4.00 -11.07
N ALA A 272 11.27 4.73 -12.05
CA ALA A 272 10.36 4.18 -13.05
C ALA A 272 11.07 3.19 -13.98
N VAL A 273 12.26 3.57 -14.49
CA VAL A 273 13.09 2.70 -15.33
C VAL A 273 13.52 1.43 -14.59
N ALA A 274 13.93 1.55 -13.32
CA ALA A 274 14.30 0.39 -12.51
C ALA A 274 13.11 -0.55 -12.24
N ARG A 275 11.91 -0.01 -12.04
CA ARG A 275 10.68 -0.82 -11.93
C ARG A 275 10.35 -1.51 -13.24
N TYR A 276 10.41 -0.77 -14.36
CA TYR A 276 10.24 -1.32 -15.70
C TYR A 276 11.16 -2.53 -15.93
N ALA A 277 12.47 -2.32 -15.81
CA ALA A 277 13.48 -3.37 -16.09
C ALA A 277 13.26 -4.60 -15.19
N ARG A 278 13.09 -4.39 -13.87
CA ARG A 278 12.89 -5.47 -12.92
C ARG A 278 11.60 -6.27 -13.19
N THR A 279 10.50 -5.56 -13.49
CA THR A 279 9.22 -6.22 -13.74
C THR A 279 9.27 -7.01 -15.05
N LEU A 280 9.86 -6.41 -16.11
CA LEU A 280 10.03 -7.07 -17.40
C LEU A 280 10.88 -8.35 -17.25
N SER A 281 12.04 -8.25 -16.60
CA SER A 281 12.92 -9.41 -16.32
C SER A 281 12.18 -10.51 -15.53
N THR A 282 11.39 -10.13 -14.51
CA THR A 282 10.62 -11.08 -13.72
C THR A 282 9.58 -11.82 -14.56
N MET A 283 8.85 -11.11 -15.43
CA MET A 283 7.85 -11.68 -16.34
C MET A 283 8.51 -12.58 -17.37
N PHE A 284 9.63 -12.14 -17.95
CA PHE A 284 10.36 -12.92 -18.94
C PHE A 284 10.95 -14.22 -18.34
N ALA A 285 11.55 -14.12 -17.14
CA ALA A 285 12.01 -15.28 -16.38
C ALA A 285 10.88 -16.24 -15.96
N ALA A 286 9.64 -15.76 -15.96
CA ALA A 286 8.44 -16.56 -15.72
C ALA A 286 7.90 -17.20 -17.00
N GLY A 287 8.47 -16.91 -18.18
CA GLY A 287 8.01 -17.42 -19.47
C GLY A 287 6.77 -16.71 -20.03
N VAL A 288 6.42 -15.54 -19.48
CA VAL A 288 5.27 -14.76 -19.97
C VAL A 288 5.60 -14.16 -21.34
N PRO A 289 4.72 -14.27 -22.34
CA PRO A 289 4.93 -13.65 -23.65
C PRO A 289 5.19 -12.14 -23.55
N LEU A 290 6.10 -11.61 -24.39
CA LEU A 290 6.58 -10.21 -24.29
C LEU A 290 5.44 -9.17 -24.32
N VAL A 291 4.43 -9.37 -25.15
CA VAL A 291 3.30 -8.43 -25.29
C VAL A 291 2.47 -8.37 -24.00
N GLU A 292 2.18 -9.51 -23.39
CA GLU A 292 1.45 -9.60 -22.12
C GLU A 292 2.31 -9.07 -20.95
N ALA A 293 3.61 -9.36 -21.00
CA ALA A 293 4.55 -8.81 -20.03
C ALA A 293 4.57 -7.28 -20.05
N LEU A 294 4.60 -6.65 -21.23
CA LEU A 294 4.58 -5.19 -21.37
C LEU A 294 3.30 -4.56 -20.80
N GLU A 295 2.15 -5.20 -20.93
CA GLU A 295 0.90 -4.72 -20.33
C GLU A 295 0.98 -4.66 -18.80
N SER A 296 1.47 -5.74 -18.19
CA SER A 296 1.68 -5.81 -16.73
C SER A 296 2.75 -4.83 -16.25
N VAL A 297 3.84 -4.68 -17.02
CA VAL A 297 4.95 -3.77 -16.74
C VAL A 297 4.49 -2.31 -16.77
N ALA A 298 3.59 -1.94 -17.68
CA ALA A 298 3.03 -0.59 -17.78
C ALA A 298 2.41 -0.15 -16.42
N GLY A 299 1.54 -0.98 -15.83
CA GLY A 299 0.94 -0.71 -14.53
C GLY A 299 1.95 -0.64 -13.37
N ALA A 300 3.06 -1.37 -13.47
CA ALA A 300 4.11 -1.42 -12.45
C ALA A 300 5.05 -0.19 -12.45
N CYS A 301 5.13 0.58 -13.54
CA CYS A 301 6.04 1.73 -13.67
C CYS A 301 5.78 2.83 -12.61
N GLY A 302 4.54 2.97 -12.13
CA GLY A 302 4.18 3.89 -11.04
C GLY A 302 4.28 5.37 -11.40
N ASN A 303 4.33 5.69 -12.69
CA ASN A 303 4.21 7.02 -13.28
C ASN A 303 3.45 6.90 -14.59
N ILE A 304 2.38 7.67 -14.75
CA ILE A 304 1.46 7.54 -15.89
C ILE A 304 2.12 7.86 -17.25
N VAL A 305 3.18 8.65 -17.26
CA VAL A 305 3.93 8.96 -18.51
C VAL A 305 4.68 7.73 -18.99
N TYR A 306 5.28 6.98 -18.06
CA TYR A 306 5.93 5.71 -18.36
C TYR A 306 4.92 4.60 -18.65
N GLU A 307 3.78 4.57 -17.94
CA GLU A 307 2.67 3.65 -18.20
C GLU A 307 2.18 3.78 -19.65
N ASP A 308 1.85 5.02 -20.08
CA ASP A 308 1.39 5.27 -21.44
C ASP A 308 2.50 4.97 -22.49
N GLY A 309 3.78 5.26 -22.17
CA GLY A 309 4.91 4.93 -23.04
C GLY A 309 5.09 3.44 -23.23
N VAL A 310 4.99 2.65 -22.16
CA VAL A 310 5.11 1.19 -22.23
C VAL A 310 3.92 0.56 -22.95
N LEU A 311 2.70 1.11 -22.78
CA LEU A 311 1.55 0.66 -23.56
C LEU A 311 1.71 0.95 -25.07
N ALA A 312 2.28 2.10 -25.44
CA ALA A 312 2.61 2.39 -26.82
C ALA A 312 3.65 1.39 -27.37
N MET A 313 4.70 1.07 -26.57
CA MET A 313 5.68 0.04 -26.94
C MET A 313 5.02 -1.33 -27.13
N ARG A 314 4.09 -1.72 -26.25
CA ARG A 314 3.33 -2.97 -26.41
C ARG A 314 2.61 -3.04 -27.74
N ASP A 315 1.94 -1.93 -28.13
CA ASP A 315 1.18 -1.88 -29.37
C ASP A 315 2.12 -2.01 -30.59
N GLU A 316 3.28 -1.34 -30.58
CA GLU A 316 4.30 -1.46 -31.62
C GLU A 316 4.88 -2.88 -31.70
N VAL A 317 5.23 -3.48 -30.58
CA VAL A 317 5.76 -4.85 -30.49
C VAL A 317 4.71 -5.88 -30.96
N SER A 318 3.42 -5.67 -30.65
CA SER A 318 2.34 -6.53 -31.12
C SER A 318 2.19 -6.55 -32.65
N THR A 319 2.65 -5.49 -33.34
CA THR A 319 2.70 -5.42 -34.82
C THR A 319 3.99 -5.97 -35.42
N GLY A 320 4.89 -6.51 -34.59
CA GLY A 320 6.15 -7.14 -35.02
C GLY A 320 7.37 -6.23 -34.99
N GLN A 321 7.29 -5.03 -34.40
CA GLN A 321 8.47 -4.20 -34.19
C GLN A 321 9.35 -4.80 -33.06
N ARG A 322 10.64 -4.56 -33.16
CA ARG A 322 11.58 -4.91 -32.09
C ARG A 322 11.34 -4.06 -30.85
N LEU A 323 11.48 -4.65 -29.67
CA LEU A 323 11.32 -3.95 -28.39
C LEU A 323 12.26 -2.76 -28.27
N GLN A 324 13.53 -2.92 -28.68
CA GLN A 324 14.50 -1.83 -28.74
C GLN A 324 13.96 -0.63 -29.49
N GLN A 325 13.43 -0.84 -30.70
CA GLN A 325 12.97 0.26 -31.55
C GLN A 325 11.72 0.95 -31.00
N ALA A 326 10.78 0.17 -30.48
CA ALA A 326 9.62 0.70 -29.77
C ALA A 326 10.02 1.56 -28.56
N MET A 327 11.08 1.14 -27.86
CA MET A 327 11.60 1.84 -26.68
C MET A 327 12.29 3.17 -27.07
N GLU A 328 13.06 3.20 -28.15
CA GLU A 328 13.68 4.42 -28.73
C GLU A 328 12.61 5.45 -29.11
N ASN A 329 11.51 5.02 -29.74
CA ASN A 329 10.43 5.89 -30.19
C ASN A 329 9.74 6.66 -29.04
N THR A 330 9.80 6.14 -27.80
CA THR A 330 9.17 6.81 -26.64
C THR A 330 10.00 7.95 -26.05
N ASP A 331 11.30 8.00 -26.30
CA ASP A 331 12.26 8.98 -25.73
C ASP A 331 12.19 9.09 -24.18
N LEU A 332 11.73 8.03 -23.52
CA LEU A 332 11.58 7.98 -22.05
C LEU A 332 12.73 7.29 -21.34
N PHE A 333 13.46 6.46 -22.05
CA PHE A 333 14.45 5.57 -21.47
C PHE A 333 15.89 6.05 -21.79
N PRO A 334 16.83 5.94 -20.83
CA PRO A 334 18.24 6.23 -21.09
C PRO A 334 18.82 5.29 -22.17
N ASN A 335 19.68 5.79 -23.03
CA ASN A 335 20.32 5.00 -24.10
C ASN A 335 20.98 3.71 -23.60
N MET A 336 21.57 3.73 -22.42
CA MET A 336 22.18 2.53 -21.82
C MET A 336 21.14 1.40 -21.65
N VAL A 337 19.94 1.74 -21.18
CA VAL A 337 18.87 0.76 -20.98
C VAL A 337 18.37 0.22 -22.31
N VAL A 338 18.21 1.08 -23.30
CA VAL A 338 17.81 0.68 -24.65
C VAL A 338 18.81 -0.27 -25.27
N GLN A 339 20.12 0.03 -25.17
CA GLN A 339 21.18 -0.86 -25.65
C GLN A 339 21.22 -2.20 -24.92
N MET A 340 21.04 -2.19 -23.60
CA MET A 340 20.94 -3.44 -22.84
C MET A 340 19.78 -4.29 -23.33
N ILE A 341 18.60 -3.70 -23.51
CA ILE A 341 17.43 -4.41 -24.06
C ILE A 341 17.71 -4.95 -25.47
N ALA A 342 18.40 -4.20 -26.32
CA ALA A 342 18.82 -4.68 -27.64
C ALA A 342 19.65 -5.97 -27.57
N VAL A 343 20.66 -5.98 -26.70
CA VAL A 343 21.52 -7.15 -26.48
C VAL A 343 20.70 -8.32 -25.91
N GLY A 344 19.81 -8.06 -24.95
CA GLY A 344 18.92 -9.07 -24.36
C GLY A 344 17.93 -9.64 -25.37
N GLU A 345 17.39 -8.81 -26.27
CA GLU A 345 16.48 -9.24 -27.34
C GLU A 345 17.21 -10.11 -28.37
N GLU A 346 18.45 -9.74 -28.75
CA GLU A 346 19.25 -10.53 -29.69
C GLU A 346 19.75 -11.87 -29.11
N SER A 347 20.09 -11.89 -27.82
CA SER A 347 20.58 -13.09 -27.13
C SER A 347 19.44 -13.98 -26.58
N GLY A 348 18.21 -13.49 -26.56
CA GLY A 348 17.07 -14.16 -25.94
C GLY A 348 17.13 -14.22 -24.41
N SER A 349 17.97 -13.38 -23.77
CA SER A 349 18.23 -13.36 -22.33
C SER A 349 17.79 -12.02 -21.68
N LEU A 350 16.57 -11.61 -21.92
CA LEU A 350 15.99 -10.41 -21.30
C LEU A 350 15.82 -10.54 -19.77
N ASP A 351 15.86 -11.73 -19.23
CA ASP A 351 15.75 -12.04 -17.81
C ASP A 351 17.03 -11.67 -17.03
N GLU A 352 18.19 -11.71 -17.65
CA GLU A 352 19.47 -11.39 -16.99
C GLU A 352 19.75 -9.87 -16.89
N MET A 353 18.90 -9.04 -17.48
CA MET A 353 19.12 -7.61 -17.69
C MET A 353 18.64 -6.68 -16.55
N SER A 354 18.32 -7.21 -15.36
CA SER A 354 17.77 -6.43 -14.23
C SER A 354 18.77 -6.15 -13.09
#